data_652e4bb2a3adb47e5904ff229228d7d9
#
_entry.id   652e4bb2a3adb47e5904ff229228d7d9
#
_cell.length_a   1.000
_cell.length_b   1.000
_cell.length_c   1.000
_cell.angle_alpha   90.00
_cell.angle_beta   90.00
_cell.angle_gamma   90.00
#
_symmetry.space_group_name_H-M   'P 1'
#
loop_
_entity.id
_entity.type
_entity.pdbx_description
1 polymer ?
#
loop_
_entity_poly.entity_id
_entity_poly.type
_entity_poly.pdbx_seq_one_letter_code
_entity_poly.pdbx_strand_id
1 'polypeptide(L)'
;MNYTGLRRGDSDFDYVSAGDINRNGLIDAYDISVVATQLEDGIENPGTDRVAGTIFLSTPKQTYNAGETVEITVKGDSVKAVNALSFALPYDQQDYDFVGIEPANLGTMENLTYDRLHTSGQKALYPTFVNLGDKQVLEGSEDLFTIKLKTKRKVTFNLKAVDGILVDKNLNMQKF
;
A
#
# COMPACT_ATOMS: atom_id res chain seq x y z
N MET A 1 6.28 8.43 -14.34
CA MET A 1 6.71 7.02 -14.12
C MET A 1 6.56 6.74 -12.63
N ASN A 2 5.96 5.59 -12.27
CA ASN A 2 5.70 5.25 -10.86
C ASN A 2 6.84 4.36 -10.33
N TYR A 3 7.53 4.81 -9.29
CA TYR A 3 8.66 4.10 -8.68
C TYR A 3 8.32 3.42 -7.34
N THR A 4 7.05 3.49 -6.93
CA THR A 4 6.58 2.83 -5.70
C THR A 4 6.90 1.34 -5.70
N GLY A 5 7.44 0.84 -4.60
CA GLY A 5 7.80 -0.55 -4.43
C GLY A 5 9.15 -0.96 -5.00
N LEU A 6 9.94 -0.04 -5.61
CA LEU A 6 11.32 -0.34 -5.96
C LEU A 6 12.17 -0.57 -4.71
N ARG A 7 12.96 -1.63 -4.75
CA ARG A 7 13.85 -2.04 -3.66
C ARG A 7 15.30 -1.91 -4.06
N ARG A 8 16.16 -1.70 -3.09
CA ARG A 8 17.61 -1.77 -3.27
C ARG A 8 17.99 -3.14 -3.82
N GLY A 9 18.65 -3.16 -4.97
CA GLY A 9 18.97 -4.36 -5.75
C GLY A 9 18.11 -4.57 -6.99
N ASP A 10 16.99 -3.85 -7.14
CA ASP A 10 16.26 -3.80 -8.39
C ASP A 10 17.03 -2.96 -9.41
N SER A 11 16.97 -3.33 -10.70
CA SER A 11 17.77 -2.72 -11.77
C SER A 11 17.63 -1.19 -11.87
N ASP A 12 16.44 -0.67 -11.53
CA ASP A 12 16.14 0.75 -11.66
C ASP A 12 16.29 1.53 -10.36
N PHE A 13 16.58 0.84 -9.23
CA PHE A 13 16.66 1.47 -7.92
C PHE A 13 17.75 2.51 -7.83
N ASP A 14 18.95 2.20 -8.35
CA ASP A 14 20.09 3.12 -8.27
C ASP A 14 19.81 4.44 -8.98
N TYR A 15 19.04 4.40 -10.08
CA TYR A 15 18.63 5.58 -10.83
C TYR A 15 17.70 6.51 -10.04
N VAL A 16 16.89 5.95 -9.15
CA VAL A 16 15.88 6.69 -8.35
C VAL A 16 16.17 6.65 -6.85
N SER A 17 17.35 6.21 -6.46
CA SER A 17 17.76 6.02 -5.05
C SER A 17 17.65 7.29 -4.19
N ALA A 18 17.71 8.47 -4.79
CA ALA A 18 17.44 9.73 -4.11
C ALA A 18 15.98 9.86 -3.62
N GLY A 19 15.05 9.05 -4.17
CA GLY A 19 13.66 8.97 -3.74
C GLY A 19 13.46 8.11 -2.48
N ASP A 20 14.43 7.29 -2.09
CA ASP A 20 14.46 6.58 -0.81
C ASP A 20 14.97 7.55 0.28
N ILE A 21 14.07 8.42 0.74
CA ILE A 21 14.40 9.58 1.58
C ILE A 21 14.85 9.14 2.98
N ASN A 22 14.19 8.13 3.54
CA ASN A 22 14.55 7.58 4.85
C ASN A 22 15.67 6.52 4.77
N ARG A 23 16.13 6.17 3.55
CA ARG A 23 17.22 5.22 3.27
C ARG A 23 16.97 3.81 3.79
N ASN A 24 15.71 3.40 3.83
CA ASN A 24 15.34 2.04 4.25
C ASN A 24 15.53 0.99 3.12
N GLY A 25 15.82 1.42 1.91
CA GLY A 25 16.04 0.57 0.74
C GLY A 25 14.76 0.20 -0.01
N LEU A 26 13.67 0.93 0.23
CA LEU A 26 12.36 0.75 -0.42
C LEU A 26 11.74 2.11 -0.69
N ILE A 27 11.22 2.33 -1.89
CA ILE A 27 10.40 3.52 -2.16
C ILE A 27 8.95 3.19 -1.78
N ASP A 28 8.49 3.76 -0.68
CA ASP A 28 7.18 3.46 -0.09
C ASP A 28 6.34 4.72 0.20
N ALA A 29 5.24 4.55 0.91
CA ALA A 29 4.34 5.66 1.23
C ALA A 29 5.01 6.75 2.07
N TYR A 30 6.04 6.45 2.85
CA TYR A 30 6.76 7.46 3.60
C TYR A 30 7.47 8.46 2.68
N ASP A 31 8.24 7.94 1.73
CA ASP A 31 9.00 8.77 0.80
C ASP A 31 8.08 9.65 -0.03
N ILE A 32 6.98 9.09 -0.50
CA ILE A 32 5.98 9.82 -1.26
C ILE A 32 5.31 10.88 -0.37
N SER A 33 5.04 10.57 0.89
CA SER A 33 4.45 11.53 1.83
C SER A 33 5.34 12.73 2.07
N VAL A 34 6.66 12.55 2.17
CA VAL A 34 7.60 13.66 2.33
C VAL A 34 7.48 14.65 1.16
N VAL A 35 7.36 14.14 -0.06
CA VAL A 35 7.16 14.99 -1.25
C VAL A 35 5.74 15.57 -1.26
N ALA A 36 4.74 14.74 -0.97
CA ALA A 36 3.33 15.14 -1.03
C ALA A 36 2.97 16.24 -0.03
N THR A 37 3.61 16.28 1.15
CA THR A 37 3.41 17.34 2.15
C THR A 37 3.88 18.71 1.68
N GLN A 38 4.68 18.77 0.61
CA GLN A 38 5.20 20.02 0.04
C GLN A 38 4.39 20.50 -1.17
N LEU A 39 3.40 19.72 -1.61
CA LEU A 39 2.52 20.10 -2.71
C LEU A 39 1.40 21.03 -2.22
N GLU A 40 0.88 21.89 -3.11
CA GLU A 40 -0.27 22.75 -2.84
C GLU A 40 -0.08 23.62 -1.57
N ASP A 41 1.04 24.31 -1.45
CA ASP A 41 1.42 25.14 -0.30
C ASP A 41 1.78 24.37 0.99
N GLY A 42 1.81 23.03 0.90
CA GLY A 42 2.21 22.19 2.03
C GLY A 42 1.10 21.94 3.06
N ILE A 43 1.51 21.46 4.22
CA ILE A 43 0.63 21.27 5.38
C ILE A 43 1.06 22.29 6.44
N GLU A 44 0.28 23.38 6.59
CA GLU A 44 0.61 24.46 7.51
C GLU A 44 0.42 24.07 8.98
N ASN A 45 -0.65 23.30 9.27
CA ASN A 45 -1.00 22.87 10.63
C ASN A 45 -1.31 21.37 10.67
N PRO A 46 -0.30 20.52 10.74
CA PRO A 46 -0.51 19.06 10.66
C PRO A 46 -1.22 18.48 11.88
N GLY A 47 -1.43 19.27 12.93
CA GLY A 47 -1.98 18.81 14.21
C GLY A 47 -0.94 18.06 15.05
N THR A 48 -1.40 17.47 16.16
CA THR A 48 -0.56 16.73 17.11
C THR A 48 -0.88 15.24 17.14
N ASP A 49 -1.90 14.80 16.42
CA ASP A 49 -2.31 13.40 16.40
C ASP A 49 -1.25 12.54 15.70
N ARG A 50 -0.93 11.43 16.35
CA ARG A 50 -0.01 10.43 15.80
C ARG A 50 -0.76 9.30 15.16
N VAL A 51 -0.17 8.78 14.08
CA VAL A 51 -0.65 7.58 13.41
C VAL A 51 -0.74 6.40 14.37
N ALA A 52 -1.86 5.69 14.31
CA ALA A 52 -2.13 4.47 15.08
C ALA A 52 -3.03 3.52 14.29
N GLY A 53 -3.22 2.31 14.81
CA GLY A 53 -4.09 1.30 14.24
C GLY A 53 -3.34 0.22 13.47
N THR A 54 -4.08 -0.67 12.85
CA THR A 54 -3.52 -1.76 12.05
C THR A 54 -4.36 -2.01 10.80
N ILE A 55 -3.75 -2.71 9.85
CA ILE A 55 -4.40 -3.14 8.59
C ILE A 55 -4.35 -4.66 8.53
N PHE A 56 -5.43 -5.29 8.10
CA PHE A 56 -5.47 -6.72 7.88
C PHE A 56 -6.24 -7.08 6.60
N LEU A 57 -5.99 -8.27 6.09
CA LEU A 57 -6.59 -8.81 4.88
C LEU A 57 -7.70 -9.80 5.22
N SER A 58 -8.80 -9.75 4.46
CA SER A 58 -9.92 -10.67 4.60
C SER A 58 -10.40 -11.14 3.24
N THR A 59 -10.76 -12.41 3.12
CA THR A 59 -11.37 -12.98 1.91
C THR A 59 -12.64 -13.73 2.27
N PRO A 60 -13.64 -13.80 1.37
CA PRO A 60 -14.92 -14.46 1.64
C PRO A 60 -14.80 -15.99 1.74
N LYS A 61 -13.75 -16.59 1.15
CA LYS A 61 -13.48 -18.04 1.23
C LYS A 61 -11.98 -18.31 1.18
N GLN A 62 -11.58 -19.55 1.53
CA GLN A 62 -10.18 -19.93 1.60
C GLN A 62 -9.66 -20.61 0.33
N THR A 63 -10.52 -21.29 -0.44
CA THR A 63 -10.11 -22.03 -1.62
C THR A 63 -10.82 -21.50 -2.86
N TYR A 64 -10.07 -21.34 -3.93
CA TYR A 64 -10.53 -20.85 -5.22
C TYR A 64 -10.12 -21.81 -6.34
N ASN A 65 -11.02 -22.03 -7.30
CA ASN A 65 -10.71 -22.79 -8.52
C ASN A 65 -10.06 -21.87 -9.57
N ALA A 66 -9.47 -22.47 -10.60
CA ALA A 66 -8.92 -21.71 -11.72
C ALA A 66 -9.99 -20.82 -12.36
N GLY A 67 -9.63 -19.57 -12.67
CA GLY A 67 -10.50 -18.60 -13.30
C GLY A 67 -11.42 -17.83 -12.34
N GLU A 68 -11.43 -18.16 -11.05
CA GLU A 68 -12.18 -17.38 -10.07
C GLU A 68 -11.46 -16.08 -9.68
N THR A 69 -12.24 -15.08 -9.28
CA THR A 69 -11.69 -13.83 -8.72
C THR A 69 -11.59 -13.97 -7.20
N VAL A 70 -10.39 -13.70 -6.68
CA VAL A 70 -10.16 -13.53 -5.25
C VAL A 70 -10.35 -12.05 -4.92
N GLU A 71 -11.35 -11.76 -4.11
CA GLU A 71 -11.57 -10.41 -3.58
C GLU A 71 -10.97 -10.32 -2.18
N ILE A 72 -9.86 -9.59 -2.07
CA ILE A 72 -9.15 -9.37 -0.82
C ILE A 72 -9.58 -8.02 -0.27
N THR A 73 -10.42 -8.02 0.74
CA THR A 73 -10.78 -6.80 1.44
C THR A 73 -9.66 -6.39 2.38
N VAL A 74 -9.16 -5.18 2.21
CA VAL A 74 -8.17 -4.55 3.07
C VAL A 74 -8.92 -3.71 4.10
N LYS A 75 -8.79 -4.08 5.36
CA LYS A 75 -9.53 -3.48 6.48
C LYS A 75 -8.59 -2.70 7.38
N GLY A 76 -9.01 -1.50 7.75
CA GLY A 76 -8.43 -0.76 8.86
C GLY A 76 -9.09 -1.16 10.16
N ASP A 77 -8.32 -1.29 11.23
CA ASP A 77 -8.82 -1.46 12.59
C ASP A 77 -8.23 -0.41 13.51
N SER A 78 -9.13 0.39 14.07
CA SER A 78 -8.78 1.48 14.99
C SER A 78 -7.71 2.42 14.41
N VAL A 79 -7.77 2.67 13.10
CA VAL A 79 -6.81 3.57 12.46
C VAL A 79 -7.06 5.00 12.89
N LYS A 80 -5.96 5.73 13.10
CA LYS A 80 -5.97 7.12 13.52
C LYS A 80 -4.90 7.91 12.78
N ALA A 81 -5.26 9.12 12.37
CA ALA A 81 -4.35 10.08 11.74
C ALA A 81 -3.62 9.56 10.49
N VAL A 82 -4.20 8.61 9.75
CA VAL A 82 -3.55 8.03 8.58
C VAL A 82 -3.65 8.97 7.39
N ASN A 83 -2.51 9.50 6.97
CA ASN A 83 -2.35 10.40 5.82
C ASN A 83 -1.79 9.67 4.59
N ALA A 84 -1.12 8.55 4.80
CA ALA A 84 -0.66 7.65 3.75
C ALA A 84 -0.53 6.22 4.29
N LEU A 85 -0.65 5.24 3.40
CA LEU A 85 -0.42 3.83 3.69
C LEU A 85 0.18 3.11 2.50
N SER A 86 1.02 2.14 2.75
CA SER A 86 1.47 1.19 1.75
C SER A 86 1.88 -0.14 2.39
N PHE A 87 1.85 -1.18 1.59
CA PHE A 87 2.42 -2.49 1.93
C PHE A 87 2.78 -3.25 0.65
N ALA A 88 3.60 -4.28 0.77
CA ALA A 88 3.81 -5.25 -0.28
C ALA A 88 2.86 -6.43 -0.09
N LEU A 89 2.27 -6.91 -1.18
CA LEU A 89 1.51 -8.14 -1.25
C LEU A 89 2.22 -9.07 -2.25
N PRO A 90 3.21 -9.87 -1.80
CA PRO A 90 3.86 -10.84 -2.68
C PRO A 90 2.89 -11.93 -3.11
N TYR A 91 2.89 -12.26 -4.40
CA TYR A 91 2.10 -13.36 -4.93
C TYR A 91 2.84 -14.07 -6.07
N ASP A 92 2.53 -15.34 -6.28
CA ASP A 92 3.09 -16.12 -7.39
C ASP A 92 2.28 -15.83 -8.67
N GLN A 93 2.96 -15.33 -9.70
CA GLN A 93 2.34 -15.10 -11.01
C GLN A 93 1.91 -16.36 -11.74
N GLN A 94 2.29 -17.55 -11.26
CA GLN A 94 1.74 -18.83 -11.73
C GLN A 94 0.36 -19.12 -11.13
N ASP A 95 0.07 -18.53 -9.97
CA ASP A 95 -1.19 -18.69 -9.25
C ASP A 95 -2.20 -17.60 -9.60
N TYR A 96 -1.74 -16.37 -9.76
CA TYR A 96 -2.59 -15.20 -9.85
C TYR A 96 -2.18 -14.22 -10.96
N ASP A 97 -3.16 -13.50 -11.48
CA ASP A 97 -2.99 -12.25 -12.20
C ASP A 97 -3.66 -11.12 -11.43
N PHE A 98 -2.99 -9.97 -11.35
CA PHE A 98 -3.58 -8.77 -10.78
C PHE A 98 -4.63 -8.19 -11.72
N VAL A 99 -5.82 -7.92 -11.20
CA VAL A 99 -6.96 -7.38 -11.96
C VAL A 99 -7.14 -5.88 -11.69
N GLY A 100 -7.13 -5.49 -10.42
CA GLY A 100 -7.33 -4.10 -10.03
C GLY A 100 -7.59 -3.91 -8.56
N ILE A 101 -7.77 -2.65 -8.18
CA ILE A 101 -8.17 -2.23 -6.84
C ILE A 101 -9.46 -1.42 -6.94
N GLU A 102 -10.40 -1.73 -6.07
CA GLU A 102 -11.62 -0.95 -5.89
C GLU A 102 -11.54 -0.21 -4.56
N PRO A 103 -11.44 1.14 -4.57
CA PRO A 103 -11.52 1.94 -3.35
C PRO A 103 -12.88 1.82 -2.67
N ALA A 104 -12.90 1.90 -1.34
CA ALA A 104 -14.12 1.97 -0.54
C ALA A 104 -14.09 3.21 0.36
N ASN A 105 -13.37 3.17 1.48
CA ASN A 105 -13.31 4.27 2.45
C ASN A 105 -11.89 4.83 2.57
N LEU A 106 -11.35 5.34 1.46
CA LEU A 106 -10.02 5.95 1.36
C LEU A 106 -10.06 7.49 1.34
N GLY A 107 -11.24 8.08 1.47
CA GLY A 107 -11.40 9.54 1.45
C GLY A 107 -10.84 10.17 0.18
N THR A 108 -9.92 11.10 0.34
CA THR A 108 -9.28 11.86 -0.76
C THR A 108 -7.91 11.31 -1.17
N MET A 109 -7.52 10.14 -0.67
CA MET A 109 -6.21 9.56 -1.00
C MET A 109 -6.12 9.19 -2.47
N GLU A 110 -4.99 9.54 -3.08
CA GLU A 110 -4.63 9.12 -4.43
C GLU A 110 -4.11 7.69 -4.42
N ASN A 111 -4.53 6.91 -5.41
CA ASN A 111 -4.08 5.54 -5.61
C ASN A 111 -2.80 5.52 -6.45
N LEU A 112 -1.68 5.22 -5.83
CA LEU A 112 -0.37 5.10 -6.47
C LEU A 112 0.12 3.64 -6.51
N THR A 113 -0.80 2.70 -6.42
CA THR A 113 -0.51 1.26 -6.45
C THR A 113 0.24 0.85 -7.71
N TYR A 114 1.25 0.02 -7.54
CA TYR A 114 2.03 -0.54 -8.64
C TYR A 114 2.26 -2.05 -8.45
N ASP A 115 2.16 -2.81 -9.54
CA ASP A 115 2.44 -4.26 -9.55
C ASP A 115 3.88 -4.48 -10.06
N ARG A 116 4.76 -4.97 -9.19
CA ARG A 116 6.19 -5.19 -9.48
C ARG A 116 6.61 -6.62 -9.24
N LEU A 117 7.69 -7.02 -9.92
CA LEU A 117 8.42 -8.23 -9.56
C LEU A 117 9.16 -8.01 -8.24
N HIS A 118 9.00 -8.94 -7.33
CA HIS A 118 9.77 -8.98 -6.09
C HIS A 118 11.17 -9.57 -6.35
N THR A 119 12.18 -9.23 -5.53
CA THR A 119 13.56 -9.72 -5.64
C THR A 119 13.70 -11.24 -5.60
N SER A 120 12.73 -11.97 -5.06
CA SER A 120 12.67 -13.43 -5.03
C SER A 120 12.05 -14.08 -6.28
N GLY A 121 11.79 -13.30 -7.33
CA GLY A 121 11.11 -13.78 -8.55
C GLY A 121 9.60 -13.86 -8.45
N GLN A 122 9.03 -13.47 -7.31
CA GLN A 122 7.59 -13.32 -7.14
C GLN A 122 7.15 -11.91 -7.52
N LYS A 123 5.98 -11.81 -8.14
CA LYS A 123 5.33 -10.51 -8.25
C LYS A 123 4.92 -10.04 -6.85
N ALA A 124 5.18 -8.78 -6.58
CA ALA A 124 4.58 -8.09 -5.45
C ALA A 124 3.74 -6.94 -5.96
N LEU A 125 2.48 -6.92 -5.54
CA LEU A 125 1.66 -5.73 -5.63
C LEU A 125 2.06 -4.79 -4.49
N TYR A 126 2.14 -3.48 -4.78
CA TYR A 126 2.42 -2.45 -3.78
C TYR A 126 1.22 -1.50 -3.67
N PRO A 127 0.14 -1.90 -2.96
CA PRO A 127 -0.93 -0.98 -2.63
C PRO A 127 -0.35 0.23 -1.91
N THR A 128 -0.60 1.41 -2.49
CA THR A 128 -0.05 2.67 -1.98
C THR A 128 -1.08 3.77 -2.16
N PHE A 129 -1.46 4.39 -1.06
CA PHE A 129 -2.44 5.46 -1.02
C PHE A 129 -1.88 6.62 -0.21
N VAL A 130 -1.96 7.83 -0.76
CA VAL A 130 -1.35 9.03 -0.17
C VAL A 130 -2.27 10.22 -0.39
N ASN A 131 -2.48 11.02 0.63
CA ASN A 131 -3.03 12.36 0.47
C ASN A 131 -1.97 13.29 -0.15
N LEU A 132 -2.34 13.96 -1.22
CA LEU A 132 -1.52 15.00 -1.84
C LEU A 132 -1.99 16.36 -1.30
N GLY A 133 -1.09 17.10 -0.66
CA GLY A 133 -1.40 18.36 0.03
C GLY A 133 -2.14 18.14 1.37
N ASP A 134 -2.77 19.20 1.87
CA ASP A 134 -3.48 19.18 3.16
C ASP A 134 -4.91 18.65 2.99
N LYS A 135 -5.11 17.37 3.27
CA LYS A 135 -6.37 16.64 3.13
C LYS A 135 -6.78 15.99 4.46
N GLN A 136 -8.01 15.48 4.50
CA GLN A 136 -8.51 14.76 5.66
C GLN A 136 -7.83 13.40 5.79
N VAL A 137 -7.37 13.08 7.00
CA VAL A 137 -6.78 11.78 7.35
C VAL A 137 -7.86 10.69 7.50
N LEU A 138 -7.47 9.42 7.42
CA LEU A 138 -8.36 8.31 7.72
C LEU A 138 -8.40 8.06 9.23
N GLU A 139 -9.61 7.75 9.69
CA GLU A 139 -9.93 7.45 11.08
C GLU A 139 -10.95 6.30 11.14
N GLY A 140 -10.85 5.46 12.16
CA GLY A 140 -11.86 4.47 12.47
C GLY A 140 -11.53 3.04 12.05
N SER A 141 -12.56 2.19 12.01
CA SER A 141 -12.43 0.77 11.64
C SER A 141 -13.39 0.50 10.49
N GLU A 142 -12.85 0.42 9.27
CA GLU A 142 -13.62 0.31 8.04
C GLU A 142 -12.91 -0.55 7.00
N ASP A 143 -13.67 -1.02 6.02
CA ASP A 143 -13.13 -1.60 4.79
C ASP A 143 -12.58 -0.46 3.93
N LEU A 144 -11.27 -0.46 3.68
CA LEU A 144 -10.59 0.63 2.98
C LEU A 144 -10.65 0.46 1.46
N PHE A 145 -10.34 -0.72 0.98
CA PHE A 145 -10.37 -1.07 -0.44
C PHE A 145 -10.36 -2.58 -0.65
N THR A 146 -10.64 -3.02 -1.87
CA THR A 146 -10.61 -4.42 -2.28
C THR A 146 -9.58 -4.62 -3.38
N ILE A 147 -8.66 -5.56 -3.18
CA ILE A 147 -7.72 -6.02 -4.20
C ILE A 147 -8.35 -7.21 -4.92
N LYS A 148 -8.36 -7.19 -6.25
CA LYS A 148 -8.86 -8.27 -7.08
C LYS A 148 -7.72 -8.98 -7.79
N LEU A 149 -7.61 -10.29 -7.54
CA LEU A 149 -6.69 -11.20 -8.23
C LEU A 149 -7.50 -12.28 -8.94
N LYS A 150 -7.11 -12.63 -10.15
CA LYS A 150 -7.70 -13.78 -10.87
C LYS A 150 -6.82 -14.99 -10.73
N THR A 151 -7.39 -16.11 -10.31
CA THR A 151 -6.66 -17.37 -10.17
C THR A 151 -6.40 -18.02 -11.54
N LYS A 152 -5.21 -18.57 -11.71
CA LYS A 152 -4.78 -19.32 -12.90
C LYS A 152 -4.89 -20.82 -12.71
N ARG A 153 -4.89 -21.26 -11.47
CA ARG A 153 -5.07 -22.66 -11.03
C ARG A 153 -5.81 -22.71 -9.72
N LYS A 154 -6.12 -23.90 -9.24
CA LYS A 154 -6.71 -24.04 -7.90
C LYS A 154 -5.71 -23.64 -6.85
N VAL A 155 -6.13 -22.75 -5.94
CA VAL A 155 -5.28 -22.20 -4.87
C VAL A 155 -6.01 -22.21 -3.53
N THR A 156 -5.23 -22.30 -2.45
CA THR A 156 -5.67 -21.93 -1.11
C THR A 156 -5.08 -20.55 -0.78
N PHE A 157 -5.94 -19.61 -0.37
CA PHE A 157 -5.51 -18.26 -0.06
C PHE A 157 -4.58 -18.25 1.16
N ASN A 158 -3.37 -17.74 0.96
CA ASN A 158 -2.34 -17.62 2.01
C ASN A 158 -1.49 -16.36 1.85
N LEU A 159 -1.95 -15.39 1.05
CA LEU A 159 -1.21 -14.16 0.84
C LEU A 159 -1.22 -13.30 2.10
N LYS A 160 -0.11 -12.61 2.35
CA LYS A 160 0.09 -11.74 3.51
C LYS A 160 0.67 -10.40 3.09
N ALA A 161 0.22 -9.35 3.74
CA ALA A 161 0.86 -8.05 3.65
C ALA A 161 2.21 -8.10 4.37
N VAL A 162 3.24 -7.54 3.75
CA VAL A 162 4.59 -7.37 4.33
C VAL A 162 5.06 -5.94 4.09
N ASP A 163 6.00 -5.48 4.91
CA ASP A 163 6.55 -4.11 4.85
C ASP A 163 5.45 -3.03 4.91
N GLY A 164 4.40 -3.31 5.68
CA GLY A 164 3.28 -2.39 5.84
C GLY A 164 3.63 -1.19 6.71
N ILE A 165 3.27 0.01 6.25
CA ILE A 165 3.41 1.25 7.00
C ILE A 165 2.16 2.12 6.91
N LEU A 166 1.89 2.82 8.00
CA LEU A 166 0.97 3.94 8.10
C LEU A 166 1.77 5.20 8.40
N VAL A 167 1.41 6.32 7.79
CA VAL A 167 2.14 7.60 7.94
C VAL A 167 1.13 8.70 8.27
N ASP A 168 1.45 9.57 9.25
CA ASP A 168 0.66 10.75 9.57
C ASP A 168 1.17 12.02 8.88
N LYS A 169 0.47 13.15 9.09
CA LYS A 169 0.85 14.45 8.51
C LYS A 169 2.17 15.00 9.04
N ASN A 170 2.62 14.51 10.20
CA ASN A 170 3.91 14.89 10.79
C ASN A 170 5.04 13.94 10.36
N LEU A 171 4.78 13.04 9.42
CA LEU A 171 5.73 12.03 8.93
C LEU A 171 6.18 11.05 10.02
N ASN A 172 5.36 10.84 11.07
CA ASN A 172 5.56 9.68 11.93
C ASN A 172 5.06 8.44 11.21
N MET A 173 5.77 7.33 11.42
CA MET A 173 5.42 6.03 10.83
C MET A 173 5.03 5.04 11.90
N GLN A 174 4.09 4.15 11.54
CA GLN A 174 3.81 2.93 12.27
C GLN A 174 3.83 1.75 11.30
N LYS A 175 4.55 0.70 11.66
CA LYS A 175 4.55 -0.58 10.92
C LYS A 175 3.37 -1.45 11.36
N PHE A 176 2.87 -2.23 10.44
CA PHE A 176 1.85 -3.22 10.70
C PHE A 176 2.13 -4.55 9.98
#